data_cb4a36674895185f6fab99590e45c35b
#
_entry.id   cb4a36674895185f6fab99590e45c35b
#
_cell.length_a   1.000
_cell.length_b   1.000
_cell.length_c   1.000
_cell.angle_alpha   90.00
_cell.angle_beta   90.00
_cell.angle_gamma   90.00
#
_symmetry.space_group_name_H-M   'P 1'
#
loop_
_entity.id
_entity.type
_entity.pdbx_description
1 polymer ?
#
loop_
_entity_poly.entity_id
_entity_poly.type
_entity_poly.pdbx_seq_one_letter_code
_entity_poly.pdbx_strand_id
1 'polypeptide(L)'
;MRKGSLSLLLFVTLCAVIIQINADKDEVPLTKLRAKTGPRLKFFYCYSCGYRKVYEEYVGILRKKYPELQIDGENFNPPGYNMLIAQILGTARIFIIVLIISGINIFQRLGQPEPSLWRWCIDNRFYACVMIFFICNAIEGQLISSGAFEIHFNDVPVWSKLETGRIPQPPELFQIIESHLHMQFLDIDVGKIGFNK
;
A
#
# COMPACT_ATOMS: atom_id res chain seq x y z
N MET A 1 -13.94 26.79 -33.05
CA MET A 1 -12.66 26.62 -32.30
C MET A 1 -12.75 25.72 -31.03
N ARG A 2 -13.84 24.97 -30.79
CA ARG A 2 -14.04 24.16 -29.55
C ARG A 2 -13.65 22.66 -29.64
N LYS A 3 -13.38 22.14 -30.84
CA LYS A 3 -13.03 20.72 -31.03
C LYS A 3 -11.59 20.38 -30.60
N GLY A 4 -10.65 21.30 -30.72
CA GLY A 4 -9.25 21.08 -30.35
C GLY A 4 -9.02 20.98 -28.81
N SER A 5 -9.80 21.76 -28.03
CA SER A 5 -9.69 21.75 -26.59
C SER A 5 -10.16 20.41 -25.95
N LEU A 6 -11.19 19.79 -26.53
CA LEU A 6 -11.71 18.51 -26.07
C LEU A 6 -10.72 17.35 -26.35
N SER A 7 -10.07 17.38 -27.51
CA SER A 7 -9.06 16.39 -27.88
C SER A 7 -7.83 16.50 -27.01
N LEU A 8 -7.38 17.71 -26.68
CA LEU A 8 -6.25 17.93 -25.75
C LEU A 8 -6.55 17.44 -24.35
N LEU A 9 -7.76 17.68 -23.84
CA LEU A 9 -8.19 17.21 -22.52
C LEU A 9 -8.27 15.69 -22.45
N LEU A 10 -8.84 15.04 -23.47
CA LEU A 10 -8.85 13.58 -23.56
C LEU A 10 -7.43 12.99 -23.63
N PHE A 11 -6.52 13.64 -24.33
CA PHE A 11 -5.14 13.20 -24.41
C PHE A 11 -4.43 13.34 -23.06
N VAL A 12 -4.61 14.47 -22.36
CA VAL A 12 -4.01 14.69 -21.02
C VAL A 12 -4.54 13.69 -19.99
N THR A 13 -5.86 13.40 -19.99
CA THR A 13 -6.43 12.40 -19.08
C THR A 13 -5.95 10.99 -19.42
N LEU A 14 -5.84 10.65 -20.69
CA LEU A 14 -5.31 9.35 -21.12
C LEU A 14 -3.83 9.21 -20.73
N CYS A 15 -3.03 10.25 -20.90
CA CYS A 15 -1.63 10.26 -20.46
C CYS A 15 -1.52 10.12 -18.93
N ALA A 16 -2.36 10.81 -18.15
CA ALA A 16 -2.37 10.70 -16.69
C ALA A 16 -2.73 9.28 -16.23
N VAL A 17 -3.72 8.65 -16.87
CA VAL A 17 -4.11 7.25 -16.60
C VAL A 17 -2.98 6.29 -16.97
N ILE A 18 -2.32 6.49 -18.12
CA ILE A 18 -1.19 5.66 -18.54
C ILE A 18 0.00 5.81 -17.58
N ILE A 19 0.27 7.04 -17.11
CA ILE A 19 1.34 7.29 -16.12
C ILE A 19 1.03 6.59 -14.80
N GLN A 20 -0.22 6.61 -14.32
CA GLN A 20 -0.61 5.89 -13.10
C GLN A 20 -0.50 4.37 -13.27
N ILE A 21 -0.92 3.81 -14.40
CA ILE A 21 -0.82 2.37 -14.69
C ILE A 21 0.65 1.93 -14.79
N ASN A 22 1.53 2.78 -15.31
CA ASN A 22 2.96 2.46 -15.43
C ASN A 22 3.71 2.65 -14.11
N ALA A 23 3.31 3.59 -13.24
CA ALA A 23 3.89 3.77 -11.92
C ALA A 23 3.67 2.54 -11.01
N ASP A 24 2.60 1.77 -11.24
CA ASP A 24 2.29 0.55 -10.48
C ASP A 24 3.05 -0.70 -11.02
N LYS A 25 3.77 -0.58 -12.14
CA LYS A 25 4.52 -1.69 -12.76
C LYS A 25 5.99 -1.78 -12.37
N ASP A 26 6.52 -0.80 -11.67
CA ASP A 26 7.98 -0.69 -11.46
C ASP A 26 8.52 -1.37 -10.21
N GLU A 27 7.74 -2.24 -9.56
CA GLU A 27 8.27 -3.06 -8.47
C GLU A 27 7.95 -4.56 -8.67
N VAL A 28 8.39 -5.14 -9.77
CA VAL A 28 8.80 -6.54 -9.72
C VAL A 28 10.23 -6.54 -9.19
N PRO A 29 10.47 -6.85 -7.92
CA PRO A 29 11.83 -7.02 -7.45
C PRO A 29 12.39 -8.19 -8.22
N LEU A 30 13.24 -7.91 -9.20
CA LEU A 30 14.17 -8.90 -9.72
C LEU A 30 14.78 -9.56 -8.50
N THR A 31 14.37 -10.79 -8.26
CA THR A 31 14.90 -11.68 -7.25
C THR A 31 16.42 -11.49 -7.22
N LYS A 32 16.90 -10.71 -6.26
CA LYS A 32 18.28 -10.77 -5.87
C LYS A 32 18.44 -12.17 -5.29
N LEU A 33 18.72 -13.12 -6.19
CA LEU A 33 19.25 -14.45 -5.88
C LEU A 33 20.62 -14.27 -5.21
N ARG A 34 20.61 -13.64 -4.05
CA ARG A 34 21.66 -13.72 -3.10
C ARG A 34 21.08 -14.51 -1.94
N ALA A 35 21.26 -15.82 -2.01
CA ALA A 35 21.06 -16.71 -0.88
C ALA A 35 21.99 -16.23 0.24
N LYS A 36 21.58 -15.23 0.99
CA LYS A 36 22.15 -14.91 2.28
C LYS A 36 21.60 -16.00 3.20
N THR A 37 22.44 -16.97 3.45
CA THR A 37 22.22 -18.12 4.32
C THR A 37 22.20 -17.61 5.77
N GLY A 38 21.09 -17.07 6.23
CA GLY A 38 20.91 -16.59 7.59
C GLY A 38 19.42 -16.45 7.93
N PRO A 39 19.08 -16.44 9.24
CA PRO A 39 17.70 -16.23 9.67
C PRO A 39 17.20 -14.87 9.21
N ARG A 40 15.98 -14.84 8.66
CA ARG A 40 15.35 -13.63 8.13
C ARG A 40 14.10 -13.29 8.90
N LEU A 41 13.99 -12.05 9.31
CA LEU A 41 12.79 -11.47 9.93
C LEU A 41 12.20 -10.45 8.97
N LYS A 42 10.96 -10.65 8.55
CA LYS A 42 10.27 -9.79 7.61
C LYS A 42 9.07 -9.13 8.26
N PHE A 43 9.00 -7.82 8.17
CA PHE A 43 7.89 -7.03 8.67
C PHE A 43 7.04 -6.57 7.50
N PHE A 44 5.74 -6.83 7.58
CA PHE A 44 4.75 -6.24 6.69
C PHE A 44 3.95 -5.22 7.48
N TYR A 45 4.00 -3.96 7.10
CA TYR A 45 3.32 -2.91 7.83
C TYR A 45 2.54 -1.99 6.91
N CYS A 46 1.43 -1.46 7.42
CA CYS A 46 0.64 -0.45 6.74
C CYS A 46 1.39 0.88 6.76
N TYR A 47 1.81 1.35 5.59
CA TYR A 47 2.51 2.62 5.44
C TYR A 47 1.63 3.82 5.83
N SER A 48 0.36 3.83 5.37
CA SER A 48 -0.60 4.90 5.62
C SER A 48 -1.00 5.03 7.09
N CYS A 49 -0.84 3.96 7.88
CA CYS A 49 -1.20 3.94 9.29
C CYS A 49 -0.10 4.46 10.24
N GLY A 50 1.06 4.86 9.70
CA GLY A 50 2.19 5.35 10.49
C GLY A 50 3.03 4.28 11.17
N TYR A 51 2.78 2.99 10.91
CA TYR A 51 3.54 1.87 11.50
C TYR A 51 4.98 1.75 11.00
N ARG A 52 5.36 2.53 10.00
CA ARG A 52 6.75 2.64 9.58
C ARG A 52 7.68 3.08 10.72
N LYS A 53 7.27 4.04 11.54
CA LYS A 53 8.08 4.48 12.70
C LYS A 53 8.30 3.35 13.70
N VAL A 54 7.24 2.61 13.99
CA VAL A 54 7.30 1.44 14.88
C VAL A 54 8.27 0.39 14.33
N TYR A 55 8.18 0.10 13.03
CA TYR A 55 9.13 -0.79 12.35
C TYR A 55 10.58 -0.31 12.52
N GLU A 56 10.86 0.98 12.27
CA GLU A 56 12.21 1.56 12.39
C GLU A 56 12.75 1.46 13.83
N GLU A 57 11.90 1.65 14.85
CA GLU A 57 12.26 1.46 16.26
C GLU A 57 12.61 -0.01 16.56
N TYR A 58 11.79 -0.96 16.10
CA TYR A 58 12.07 -2.40 16.26
C TYR A 58 13.37 -2.81 15.56
N VAL A 59 13.59 -2.34 14.33
CA VAL A 59 14.85 -2.58 13.60
C VAL A 59 16.05 -2.07 14.39
N GLY A 60 15.95 -0.87 14.97
CA GLY A 60 17.02 -0.29 15.79
C GLY A 60 17.38 -1.13 17.02
N ILE A 61 16.38 -1.68 17.71
CA ILE A 61 16.56 -2.54 18.89
C ILE A 61 17.09 -3.92 18.48
N LEU A 62 16.49 -4.52 17.45
CA LEU A 62 16.82 -5.87 16.99
C LEU A 62 18.24 -5.96 16.41
N ARG A 63 18.68 -4.98 15.63
CA ARG A 63 20.04 -4.95 15.07
C ARG A 63 21.12 -4.88 16.15
N LYS A 64 20.82 -4.25 17.29
CA LYS A 64 21.76 -4.21 18.43
C LYS A 64 21.86 -5.56 19.12
N LYS A 65 20.74 -6.28 19.23
CA LYS A 65 20.68 -7.56 19.97
C LYS A 65 21.07 -8.76 19.07
N TYR A 66 20.68 -8.72 17.79
CA TYR A 66 20.86 -9.81 16.83
C TYR A 66 21.51 -9.30 15.52
N PRO A 67 22.84 -9.06 15.50
CA PRO A 67 23.51 -8.49 14.31
C PRO A 67 23.48 -9.42 13.09
N GLU A 68 23.37 -10.73 13.31
CA GLU A 68 23.30 -11.77 12.26
C GLU A 68 21.92 -11.87 11.60
N LEU A 69 20.87 -11.32 12.25
CA LEU A 69 19.50 -11.41 11.77
C LEU A 69 19.28 -10.45 10.61
N GLN A 70 18.82 -10.97 9.48
CA GLN A 70 18.41 -10.14 8.35
C GLN A 70 17.01 -9.60 8.61
N ILE A 71 16.87 -8.28 8.62
CA ILE A 71 15.61 -7.62 8.90
C ILE A 71 15.20 -6.82 7.68
N ASP A 72 14.08 -7.23 7.07
CA ASP A 72 13.48 -6.59 5.91
C ASP A 72 12.09 -6.04 6.29
N GLY A 73 11.70 -4.94 5.66
CA GLY A 73 10.37 -4.34 5.85
C GLY A 73 9.71 -4.04 4.53
N GLU A 74 8.49 -4.49 4.38
CA GLU A 74 7.68 -4.26 3.18
C GLU A 74 6.33 -3.63 3.54
N ASN A 75 5.77 -2.89 2.59
CA ASN A 75 4.42 -2.37 2.75
C ASN A 75 3.41 -3.51 2.64
N PHE A 76 2.47 -3.56 3.59
CA PHE A 76 1.36 -4.51 3.53
C PHE A 76 0.31 -4.01 2.54
N ASN A 77 0.16 -4.69 1.43
CA ASN A 77 -0.88 -4.38 0.46
C ASN A 77 -2.22 -4.92 0.97
N PRO A 78 -3.26 -4.07 1.06
CA PRO A 78 -4.59 -4.53 1.43
C PRO A 78 -5.10 -5.55 0.39
N PRO A 79 -6.06 -6.43 0.79
CA PRO A 79 -6.62 -7.42 -0.13
C PRO A 79 -7.16 -6.76 -1.40
N GLY A 80 -6.96 -7.41 -2.55
CA GLY A 80 -7.05 -6.86 -3.90
C GLY A 80 -8.27 -6.00 -4.25
N TYR A 81 -9.43 -6.21 -3.61
CA TYR A 81 -10.64 -5.42 -3.85
C TYR A 81 -10.48 -3.95 -3.42
N ASN A 82 -9.91 -3.70 -2.25
CA ASN A 82 -9.73 -2.34 -1.74
C ASN A 82 -8.75 -1.55 -2.62
N MET A 83 -7.72 -2.20 -3.12
CA MET A 83 -6.75 -1.59 -4.01
C MET A 83 -7.37 -1.22 -5.36
N LEU A 84 -8.19 -2.11 -5.94
CA LEU A 84 -8.93 -1.83 -7.18
C LEU A 84 -9.89 -0.64 -7.01
N ILE A 85 -10.66 -0.61 -5.91
CA ILE A 85 -11.59 0.48 -5.63
C ILE A 85 -10.82 1.80 -5.46
N ALA A 86 -9.69 1.80 -4.76
CA ALA A 86 -8.86 2.98 -4.59
C ALA A 86 -8.31 3.51 -5.93
N GLN A 87 -7.86 2.63 -6.82
CA GLN A 87 -7.39 2.99 -8.16
C GLN A 87 -8.51 3.57 -9.02
N ILE A 88 -9.69 2.95 -9.02
CA ILE A 88 -10.88 3.45 -9.73
C ILE A 88 -11.26 4.83 -9.20
N LEU A 89 -11.28 5.00 -7.87
CA LEU A 89 -11.62 6.27 -7.24
C LEU A 89 -10.63 7.37 -7.61
N GLY A 90 -9.32 7.08 -7.58
CA GLY A 90 -8.26 8.00 -7.96
C GLY A 90 -8.39 8.46 -9.42
N THR A 91 -8.68 7.52 -10.34
CA THR A 91 -8.89 7.82 -11.76
C THR A 91 -10.16 8.62 -11.98
N ALA A 92 -11.28 8.23 -11.34
CA ALA A 92 -12.55 8.92 -11.42
C ALA A 92 -12.46 10.37 -10.90
N ARG A 93 -11.72 10.59 -9.80
CA ARG A 93 -11.45 11.91 -9.23
C ARG A 93 -10.85 12.85 -10.26
N ILE A 94 -9.78 12.41 -10.94
CA ILE A 94 -9.09 13.23 -11.96
C ILE A 94 -10.06 13.56 -13.09
N PHE A 95 -10.82 12.58 -13.54
CA PHE A 95 -11.81 12.76 -14.61
C PHE A 95 -12.89 13.79 -14.23
N ILE A 96 -13.45 13.70 -13.04
CA ILE A 96 -14.47 14.62 -12.54
C ILE A 96 -13.91 16.05 -12.42
N ILE A 97 -12.70 16.22 -11.87
CA ILE A 97 -12.05 17.52 -11.73
C ILE A 97 -11.85 18.17 -13.12
N VAL A 98 -11.37 17.41 -14.11
CA VAL A 98 -11.18 17.90 -15.48
C VAL A 98 -12.50 18.33 -16.11
N LEU A 99 -13.58 17.59 -15.88
CA LEU A 99 -14.91 17.94 -16.36
C LEU A 99 -15.45 19.25 -15.75
N ILE A 100 -15.27 19.44 -14.44
CA ILE A 100 -15.68 20.67 -13.74
C ILE A 100 -14.89 21.88 -14.26
N ILE A 101 -13.56 21.76 -14.39
CA ILE A 101 -12.71 22.83 -14.91
C ILE A 101 -13.09 23.18 -16.35
N SER A 102 -13.36 22.18 -17.19
CA SER A 102 -13.77 22.37 -18.58
C SER A 102 -15.15 23.01 -18.71
N GLY A 103 -15.97 23.00 -17.65
CA GLY A 103 -17.34 23.51 -17.67
C GLY A 103 -18.26 22.73 -18.61
N ILE A 104 -17.92 21.47 -18.89
CA ILE A 104 -18.71 20.62 -19.78
C ILE A 104 -19.90 20.07 -18.99
N ASN A 105 -21.11 20.44 -19.42
CA ASN A 105 -22.31 19.87 -18.85
C ASN A 105 -22.65 18.54 -19.52
N ILE A 106 -22.26 17.44 -18.85
CA ILE A 106 -22.48 16.07 -19.36
C ILE A 106 -23.98 15.75 -19.41
N PHE A 107 -24.75 16.21 -18.41
CA PHE A 107 -26.18 15.91 -18.30
C PHE A 107 -26.97 16.49 -19.45
N GLN A 108 -26.64 17.71 -19.90
CA GLN A 108 -27.23 18.29 -21.08
C GLN A 108 -26.93 17.51 -22.38
N ARG A 109 -25.74 16.92 -22.48
CA ARG A 109 -25.37 16.08 -23.62
C ARG A 109 -26.08 14.73 -23.63
N LEU A 110 -26.39 14.20 -22.46
CA LEU A 110 -27.12 12.95 -22.28
C LEU A 110 -28.64 13.13 -22.29
N GLY A 111 -29.14 14.38 -22.46
CA GLY A 111 -30.57 14.66 -22.43
C GLY A 111 -31.22 14.45 -21.06
N GLN A 112 -30.44 14.40 -20.00
CA GLN A 112 -30.90 14.21 -18.62
C GLN A 112 -31.06 15.57 -17.91
N PRO A 113 -32.03 15.70 -16.98
CA PRO A 113 -32.14 16.90 -16.16
C PRO A 113 -30.87 17.09 -15.31
N GLU A 114 -30.37 18.32 -15.31
CA GLU A 114 -29.14 18.67 -14.59
C GLU A 114 -29.38 18.65 -13.07
N PRO A 115 -28.64 17.82 -12.28
CA PRO A 115 -28.70 17.84 -10.83
C PRO A 115 -28.23 19.19 -10.27
N SER A 116 -28.91 19.70 -9.23
CA SER A 116 -28.56 20.96 -8.58
C SER A 116 -27.12 20.99 -8.05
N LEU A 117 -26.64 19.83 -7.57
CA LEU A 117 -25.26 19.65 -7.10
C LEU A 117 -24.25 19.86 -8.24
N TRP A 118 -24.51 19.34 -9.44
CA TRP A 118 -23.63 19.51 -10.59
C TRP A 118 -23.54 20.96 -11.03
N ARG A 119 -24.68 21.66 -11.06
CA ARG A 119 -24.75 23.09 -11.35
C ARG A 119 -23.92 23.89 -10.36
N TRP A 120 -24.06 23.62 -9.06
CA TRP A 120 -23.26 24.25 -8.02
C TRP A 120 -21.75 24.01 -8.23
N CYS A 121 -21.35 22.77 -8.58
CA CYS A 121 -19.93 22.44 -8.87
C CYS A 121 -19.37 23.24 -10.07
N ILE A 122 -20.18 23.47 -11.11
CA ILE A 122 -19.75 24.26 -12.27
C ILE A 122 -19.68 25.75 -11.93
N ASP A 123 -20.60 26.25 -11.12
CA ASP A 123 -20.63 27.65 -10.69
C ASP A 123 -19.47 27.96 -9.72
N ASN A 124 -19.14 27.02 -8.85
CA ASN A 124 -18.09 27.17 -7.82
C ASN A 124 -16.90 26.22 -8.07
N ARG A 125 -16.31 26.27 -9.27
CA ARG A 125 -15.30 25.31 -9.75
C ARG A 125 -14.13 25.08 -8.78
N PHE A 126 -13.58 26.17 -8.24
CA PHE A 126 -12.44 26.08 -7.32
C PHE A 126 -12.80 25.29 -6.04
N TYR A 127 -13.88 25.67 -5.37
CA TYR A 127 -14.34 24.98 -4.15
C TYR A 127 -14.73 23.53 -4.42
N ALA A 128 -15.42 23.27 -5.53
CA ALA A 128 -15.80 21.92 -5.92
C ALA A 128 -14.58 21.03 -6.16
N CYS A 129 -13.57 21.50 -6.87
CA CYS A 129 -12.34 20.74 -7.10
C CYS A 129 -11.59 20.44 -5.81
N VAL A 130 -11.46 21.42 -4.90
CA VAL A 130 -10.81 21.27 -3.61
C VAL A 130 -11.57 20.26 -2.73
N MET A 131 -12.89 20.38 -2.66
CA MET A 131 -13.74 19.47 -1.88
C MET A 131 -13.65 18.03 -2.40
N ILE A 132 -13.77 17.84 -3.70
CA ILE A 132 -13.67 16.52 -4.33
C ILE A 132 -12.29 15.91 -4.08
N PHE A 133 -11.23 16.71 -4.20
CA PHE A 133 -9.88 16.26 -3.95
C PHE A 133 -9.71 15.75 -2.51
N PHE A 134 -10.15 16.50 -1.50
CA PHE A 134 -10.01 16.11 -0.11
C PHE A 134 -10.90 14.92 0.27
N ILE A 135 -12.15 14.90 -0.19
CA ILE A 135 -13.07 13.80 0.10
C ILE A 135 -12.55 12.50 -0.52
N CYS A 136 -12.15 12.53 -1.79
CA CYS A 136 -11.60 11.35 -2.44
C CYS A 136 -10.31 10.87 -1.77
N ASN A 137 -9.41 11.78 -1.39
CA ASN A 137 -8.20 11.40 -0.64
C ASN A 137 -8.50 10.77 0.71
N ALA A 138 -9.49 11.28 1.44
CA ALA A 138 -9.89 10.71 2.72
C ALA A 138 -10.44 9.28 2.56
N ILE A 139 -11.30 9.07 1.57
CA ILE A 139 -11.86 7.73 1.28
C ILE A 139 -10.76 6.78 0.79
N GLU A 140 -9.91 7.24 -0.12
CA GLU A 140 -8.77 6.47 -0.65
C GLU A 140 -7.80 6.08 0.47
N GLY A 141 -7.49 7.01 1.36
CA GLY A 141 -6.68 6.75 2.56
C GLY A 141 -7.28 5.67 3.46
N GLN A 142 -8.60 5.66 3.67
CA GLN A 142 -9.28 4.62 4.44
C GLN A 142 -9.28 3.26 3.75
N LEU A 143 -9.47 3.22 2.43
CA LEU A 143 -9.45 1.98 1.65
C LEU A 143 -8.07 1.30 1.66
N ILE A 144 -6.99 2.10 1.63
CA ILE A 144 -5.60 1.61 1.63
C ILE A 144 -5.11 1.31 3.05
N SER A 145 -5.75 1.89 4.07
CA SER A 145 -5.36 1.74 5.47
C SER A 145 -5.79 0.38 6.01
N SER A 146 -4.94 -0.64 5.82
CA SER A 146 -5.18 -2.00 6.32
C SER A 146 -5.03 -2.15 7.83
N GLY A 147 -4.32 -1.23 8.49
CA GLY A 147 -3.97 -1.35 9.91
C GLY A 147 -3.03 -2.51 10.24
N ALA A 148 -2.46 -3.16 9.23
CA ALA A 148 -1.63 -4.34 9.39
C ALA A 148 -0.25 -4.03 9.98
N PHE A 149 0.22 -4.94 10.82
CA PHE A 149 1.59 -5.06 11.29
C PHE A 149 1.87 -6.53 11.54
N GLU A 150 2.41 -7.20 10.53
CA GLU A 150 2.61 -8.64 10.46
C GLU A 150 4.10 -8.95 10.48
N ILE A 151 4.50 -9.95 11.23
CA ILE A 151 5.90 -10.34 11.37
C ILE A 151 6.05 -11.78 10.93
N HIS A 152 6.98 -12.03 10.02
CA HIS A 152 7.31 -13.35 9.51
C HIS A 152 8.77 -13.66 9.83
N PHE A 153 9.02 -14.89 10.30
CA PHE A 153 10.36 -15.43 10.50
C PHE A 153 10.59 -16.57 9.52
N ASN A 154 11.56 -16.42 8.60
CA ASN A 154 11.81 -17.36 7.50
C ASN A 154 10.53 -17.71 6.72
N ASP A 155 9.73 -16.67 6.37
CA ASP A 155 8.45 -16.77 5.66
C ASP A 155 7.29 -17.43 6.46
N VAL A 156 7.53 -17.82 7.72
CA VAL A 156 6.48 -18.30 8.64
C VAL A 156 5.91 -17.13 9.42
N PRO A 157 4.59 -16.92 9.46
CA PRO A 157 3.98 -15.87 10.25
C PRO A 157 4.16 -16.17 11.74
N VAL A 158 4.79 -15.25 12.47
CA VAL A 158 5.05 -15.38 13.90
C VAL A 158 4.24 -14.41 14.75
N TRP A 159 3.75 -13.36 14.14
CA TRP A 159 2.86 -12.40 14.78
C TRP A 159 1.95 -11.74 13.75
N SER A 160 0.66 -11.65 14.08
CA SER A 160 -0.33 -10.93 13.32
C SER A 160 -1.06 -9.91 14.21
N LYS A 161 -0.94 -8.62 13.84
CA LYS A 161 -1.72 -7.57 14.49
C LYS A 161 -3.19 -7.61 14.05
N LEU A 162 -3.48 -8.06 12.85
CA LEU A 162 -4.86 -8.18 12.38
C LEU A 162 -5.65 -9.22 13.19
N GLU A 163 -4.97 -10.26 13.71
CA GLU A 163 -5.58 -11.28 14.56
C GLU A 163 -5.57 -10.87 16.05
N THR A 164 -4.43 -10.37 16.54
CA THR A 164 -4.24 -10.06 17.97
C THR A 164 -4.78 -8.70 18.39
N GLY A 165 -5.04 -7.80 17.40
CA GLY A 165 -5.48 -6.41 17.64
C GLY A 165 -4.37 -5.47 18.13
N ARG A 166 -3.18 -5.96 18.45
CA ARG A 166 -2.07 -5.17 19.00
C ARG A 166 -0.72 -5.48 18.37
N ILE A 167 0.22 -4.57 18.53
CA ILE A 167 1.63 -4.78 18.18
C ILE A 167 2.30 -5.56 19.34
N PRO A 168 3.24 -6.50 19.06
CA PRO A 168 3.94 -7.24 20.11
C PRO A 168 4.80 -6.29 20.95
N GLN A 169 4.89 -6.52 22.25
CA GLN A 169 5.85 -5.81 23.10
C GLN A 169 7.28 -6.25 22.74
N PRO A 170 8.31 -5.40 22.88
CA PRO A 170 9.69 -5.82 22.59
C PRO A 170 10.13 -7.10 23.28
N PRO A 171 9.81 -7.36 24.58
CA PRO A 171 10.14 -8.62 25.22
C PRO A 171 9.45 -9.84 24.59
N GLU A 172 8.19 -9.70 24.18
CA GLU A 172 7.44 -10.77 23.51
C GLU A 172 8.09 -11.12 22.16
N LEU A 173 8.45 -10.09 21.40
CA LEU A 173 9.11 -10.29 20.11
C LEU A 173 10.47 -10.99 20.27
N PHE A 174 11.22 -10.66 21.31
CA PHE A 174 12.48 -11.34 21.60
C PHE A 174 12.27 -12.82 21.93
N GLN A 175 11.28 -13.16 22.75
CA GLN A 175 10.95 -14.56 23.06
C GLN A 175 10.57 -15.34 21.81
N ILE A 176 9.76 -14.74 20.92
CA ILE A 176 9.38 -15.35 19.66
C ILE A 176 10.61 -15.63 18.79
N ILE A 177 11.49 -14.63 18.63
CA ILE A 177 12.70 -14.77 17.83
C ILE A 177 13.63 -15.83 18.41
N GLU A 178 13.86 -15.81 19.73
CA GLU A 178 14.73 -16.78 20.42
C GLU A 178 14.21 -18.21 20.28
N SER A 179 12.91 -18.42 20.42
CA SER A 179 12.31 -19.74 20.24
C SER A 179 12.49 -20.27 18.82
N HIS A 180 12.30 -19.42 17.80
CA HIS A 180 12.47 -19.81 16.39
C HIS A 180 13.94 -20.02 16.02
N LEU A 181 14.85 -19.19 16.52
CA LEU A 181 16.28 -19.40 16.34
C LEU A 181 16.72 -20.73 16.96
N HIS A 182 16.27 -21.03 18.17
CA HIS A 182 16.61 -22.30 18.85
C HIS A 182 16.11 -23.51 18.08
N MET A 183 14.86 -23.49 17.57
CA MET A 183 14.32 -24.57 16.74
C MET A 183 15.14 -24.76 15.45
N GLN A 184 15.55 -23.68 14.80
CA GLN A 184 16.34 -23.75 13.58
C GLN A 184 17.73 -24.38 13.83
N PHE A 185 18.37 -24.09 14.96
CA PHE A 185 19.64 -24.71 15.31
C PHE A 185 19.48 -26.22 15.56
N LEU A 186 18.41 -26.64 16.21
CA LEU A 186 18.12 -28.06 16.44
C LEU A 186 17.89 -28.82 15.13
N ASP A 187 17.17 -28.24 14.19
CA ASP A 187 16.91 -28.84 12.88
C ASP A 187 18.21 -29.03 12.06
N ILE A 188 19.14 -28.07 12.16
CA ILE A 188 20.45 -28.16 11.50
C ILE A 188 21.31 -29.29 12.11
N ASP A 189 21.30 -29.46 13.43
CA ASP A 189 22.05 -30.53 14.12
C ASP A 189 21.47 -31.90 13.80
N VAL A 190 20.15 -32.07 13.83
CA VAL A 190 19.47 -33.31 13.47
C VAL A 190 19.72 -33.69 11.99
N GLY A 191 19.70 -32.69 11.10
CA GLY A 191 20.02 -32.90 9.67
C GLY A 191 21.46 -33.37 9.43
N LYS A 192 22.42 -32.90 10.23
CA LYS A 192 23.83 -33.34 10.15
C LYS A 192 24.03 -34.77 10.66
N ILE A 193 23.26 -35.21 11.66
CA ILE A 193 23.33 -36.57 12.23
C ILE A 193 22.70 -37.60 11.28
N GLY A 194 21.71 -37.21 10.46
CA GLY A 194 21.02 -38.11 9.56
C GLY A 194 21.79 -38.51 8.26
N PHE A 195 22.87 -37.80 7.92
CA PHE A 195 23.67 -38.07 6.71
C PHE A 195 24.92 -38.93 6.94
N ASN A 196 25.13 -39.45 8.16
CA ASN A 196 26.25 -40.36 8.48
C ASN A 196 25.76 -41.79 8.71
N LYS A 197 24.99 -42.35 7.79
CA LYS A 197 24.70 -43.79 7.78
C LYS A 197 24.91 -44.37 6.38
#